data_1c28c7aa3d0b5d0fc3bde22548ca5014
#
_entry.id   1c28c7aa3d0b5d0fc3bde22548ca5014
#
_cell.length_a   1.000
_cell.length_b   1.000
_cell.length_c   1.000
_cell.angle_alpha   90.00
_cell.angle_beta   90.00
_cell.angle_gamma   90.00
#
_symmetry.space_group_name_H-M   'P 1'
#
loop_
_entity.id
_entity.type
_entity.pdbx_description
1 polymer ?
#
loop_
_entity_poly.entity_id
_entity_poly.type
_entity_poly.pdbx_seq_one_letter_code
_entity_poly.pdbx_strand_id
1 'polypeptide(L)'
;MEAKELVKRYKAGKRQFERADLSGTDLSGANLSGANLVGANLAGANLSGANLSGAKLEGAKLKGANLSGADLSYAELRWAELFDANLSGANLSHAQLREVYLRGANLSHANLEGADVAPGQLSWEATLQLEGATMPDGSKHA
;
A
#
# COMPACT_ATOMS: atom_id res chain seq x y z
N MET A 1 3.29 14.42 11.74
CA MET A 1 2.25 15.26 11.10
C MET A 1 0.88 14.66 11.42
N GLU A 2 -0.09 15.49 11.71
CA GLU A 2 -1.44 15.00 11.93
C GLU A 2 -2.16 14.76 10.60
N ALA A 3 -3.12 13.83 10.60
CA ALA A 3 -3.88 13.49 9.41
C ALA A 3 -4.60 14.72 8.81
N LYS A 4 -5.18 15.55 9.68
CA LYS A 4 -5.90 16.77 9.24
C LYS A 4 -4.97 17.72 8.49
N GLU A 5 -3.73 17.87 8.96
CA GLU A 5 -2.75 18.73 8.32
C GLU A 5 -2.36 18.20 6.95
N LEU A 6 -2.13 16.90 6.84
CA LEU A 6 -1.82 16.27 5.56
C LEU A 6 -2.94 16.50 4.55
N VAL A 7 -4.17 16.22 4.95
CA VAL A 7 -5.34 16.36 4.08
C VAL A 7 -5.51 17.81 3.65
N LYS A 8 -5.33 18.74 4.56
CA LYS A 8 -5.42 20.18 4.26
C LYS A 8 -4.39 20.58 3.21
N ARG A 9 -3.13 20.16 3.39
CA ARG A 9 -2.05 20.46 2.44
C ARG A 9 -2.32 19.84 1.08
N TYR A 10 -2.80 18.59 1.07
CA TYR A 10 -3.13 17.92 -0.18
C TYR A 10 -4.23 18.68 -0.93
N LYS A 11 -5.29 19.10 -0.24
CA LYS A 11 -6.39 19.88 -0.85
C LYS A 11 -5.90 21.22 -1.38
N ALA A 12 -4.86 21.79 -0.78
CA ALA A 12 -4.24 23.03 -1.24
C ALA A 12 -3.29 22.82 -2.41
N GLY A 13 -3.19 21.60 -2.95
CA GLY A 13 -2.35 21.30 -4.12
C GLY A 13 -0.96 20.77 -3.80
N LYS A 14 -0.62 20.60 -2.51
CA LYS A 14 0.68 20.03 -2.14
C LYS A 14 0.69 18.55 -2.38
N ARG A 15 1.84 18.01 -2.84
CA ARG A 15 2.02 16.58 -3.10
C ARG A 15 3.27 16.01 -2.42
N GLN A 16 4.15 16.86 -1.92
CA GLN A 16 5.45 16.45 -1.37
C GLN A 16 5.33 16.20 0.13
N PHE A 17 5.31 14.93 0.52
CA PHE A 17 5.20 14.52 1.91
C PHE A 17 6.27 13.47 2.26
N GLU A 18 7.44 13.58 1.60
CA GLU A 18 8.54 12.64 1.83
C GLU A 18 8.90 12.60 3.32
N ARG A 19 9.09 11.40 3.85
CA ARG A 19 9.54 11.14 5.23
C ARG A 19 8.61 11.70 6.30
N ALA A 20 7.39 12.10 5.94
CA ALA A 20 6.43 12.57 6.93
C ALA A 20 6.17 11.48 7.98
N ASP A 21 6.09 11.89 9.22
CA ASP A 21 5.70 10.96 10.30
C ASP A 21 4.17 10.98 10.45
N LEU A 22 3.58 9.92 9.95
CA LEU A 22 2.12 9.72 9.94
C LEU A 22 1.75 8.44 10.69
N SER A 23 2.67 7.94 11.54
CA SER A 23 2.45 6.70 12.27
C SER A 23 1.19 6.80 13.13
N GLY A 24 0.39 5.74 13.11
CA GLY A 24 -0.83 5.63 13.91
C GLY A 24 -1.95 6.59 13.55
N THR A 25 -1.82 7.35 12.46
CA THR A 25 -2.86 8.35 12.10
C THR A 25 -4.05 7.68 11.42
N ASP A 26 -5.20 8.35 11.51
CA ASP A 26 -6.41 7.92 10.81
C ASP A 26 -6.53 8.70 9.49
N LEU A 27 -6.21 8.00 8.40
CA LEU A 27 -6.31 8.51 7.04
C LEU A 27 -7.33 7.69 6.23
N SER A 28 -8.26 7.03 6.92
CA SER A 28 -9.27 6.21 6.26
C SER A 28 -10.07 7.05 5.27
N GLY A 29 -10.26 6.52 4.06
CA GLY A 29 -11.00 7.19 3.00
C GLY A 29 -10.34 8.44 2.42
N ALA A 30 -9.14 8.81 2.85
CA ALA A 30 -8.48 10.03 2.37
C ALA A 30 -8.08 9.91 0.90
N ASN A 31 -8.16 11.02 0.19
CA ASN A 31 -7.64 11.10 -1.18
C ASN A 31 -6.18 11.56 -1.13
N LEU A 32 -5.29 10.65 -1.45
CA LEU A 32 -3.85 10.91 -1.51
C LEU A 32 -3.25 10.45 -2.85
N SER A 33 -4.08 10.41 -3.90
CA SER A 33 -3.61 9.94 -5.19
C SER A 33 -2.45 10.80 -5.70
N GLY A 34 -1.42 10.14 -6.20
CA GLY A 34 -0.22 10.81 -6.71
C GLY A 34 0.65 11.48 -5.65
N ALA A 35 0.32 11.34 -4.37
CA ALA A 35 1.13 11.95 -3.31
C ALA A 35 2.52 11.32 -3.26
N ASN A 36 3.52 12.14 -3.00
CA ASN A 36 4.88 11.66 -2.77
C ASN A 36 5.06 11.40 -1.27
N LEU A 37 5.06 10.12 -0.92
CA LEU A 37 5.22 9.63 0.45
C LEU A 37 6.49 8.78 0.59
N VAL A 38 7.48 9.02 -0.26
CA VAL A 38 8.75 8.29 -0.21
C VAL A 38 9.34 8.37 1.20
N GLY A 39 9.65 7.21 1.77
CA GLY A 39 10.24 7.11 3.10
C GLY A 39 9.33 7.55 4.24
N ALA A 40 8.06 7.83 4.00
CA ALA A 40 7.14 8.25 5.06
C ALA A 40 6.93 7.13 6.09
N ASN A 41 6.72 7.51 7.32
CA ASN A 41 6.39 6.56 8.38
C ASN A 41 4.86 6.49 8.52
N LEU A 42 4.29 5.39 8.06
CA LEU A 42 2.85 5.11 8.12
C LEU A 42 2.58 3.86 8.97
N ALA A 43 3.53 3.49 9.83
CA ALA A 43 3.37 2.30 10.68
C ALA A 43 2.11 2.42 11.53
N GLY A 44 1.28 1.39 11.50
CA GLY A 44 0.02 1.36 12.27
C GLY A 44 -1.04 2.36 11.83
N ALA A 45 -0.83 3.09 10.74
CA ALA A 45 -1.82 4.04 10.24
C ALA A 45 -3.07 3.33 9.71
N ASN A 46 -4.21 3.97 9.82
CA ASN A 46 -5.43 3.50 9.19
C ASN A 46 -5.60 4.18 7.84
N LEU A 47 -5.41 3.41 6.78
CA LEU A 47 -5.56 3.86 5.38
C LEU A 47 -6.67 3.07 4.69
N SER A 48 -7.58 2.47 5.45
CA SER A 48 -8.67 1.68 4.86
C SER A 48 -9.48 2.54 3.92
N GLY A 49 -9.75 2.02 2.72
CA GLY A 49 -10.50 2.73 1.69
C GLY A 49 -9.85 3.99 1.14
N ALA A 50 -8.62 4.31 1.53
CA ALA A 50 -7.93 5.49 1.02
C ALA A 50 -7.58 5.36 -0.45
N ASN A 51 -7.53 6.47 -1.16
CA ASN A 51 -7.05 6.51 -2.54
C ASN A 51 -5.56 6.88 -2.56
N LEU A 52 -4.74 5.88 -2.85
CA LEU A 52 -3.29 6.03 -2.99
C LEU A 52 -2.85 5.69 -4.42
N SER A 53 -3.77 5.78 -5.38
CA SER A 53 -3.44 5.44 -6.78
C SER A 53 -2.31 6.33 -7.28
N GLY A 54 -1.31 5.70 -7.89
CA GLY A 54 -0.14 6.42 -8.41
C GLY A 54 0.75 7.07 -7.36
N ALA A 55 0.49 6.83 -6.07
CA ALA A 55 1.31 7.40 -5.00
C ALA A 55 2.73 6.83 -5.02
N LYS A 56 3.70 7.62 -4.62
CA LYS A 56 5.09 7.20 -4.48
C LYS A 56 5.30 6.79 -3.02
N LEU A 57 5.55 5.51 -2.82
CA LEU A 57 5.70 4.93 -1.49
C LEU A 57 7.01 4.14 -1.34
N GLU A 58 8.01 4.41 -2.20
CA GLU A 58 9.28 3.71 -2.10
C GLU A 58 9.88 3.89 -0.71
N GLY A 59 10.22 2.77 -0.09
CA GLY A 59 10.82 2.77 1.23
C GLY A 59 9.92 3.22 2.36
N ALA A 60 8.62 3.45 2.11
CA ALA A 60 7.69 3.83 3.17
C ALA A 60 7.53 2.71 4.19
N LYS A 61 7.35 3.08 5.44
CA LYS A 61 7.14 2.13 6.53
C LYS A 61 5.65 1.98 6.77
N LEU A 62 5.14 0.78 6.47
CA LEU A 62 3.70 0.48 6.57
C LEU A 62 3.45 -0.75 7.45
N LYS A 63 4.39 -1.06 8.34
CA LYS A 63 4.22 -2.20 9.25
C LYS A 63 2.94 -2.05 10.05
N GLY A 64 2.10 -3.09 9.99
CA GLY A 64 0.83 -3.11 10.73
C GLY A 64 -0.20 -2.10 10.27
N ALA A 65 0.01 -1.42 9.15
CA ALA A 65 -0.96 -0.47 8.62
C ALA A 65 -2.22 -1.19 8.11
N ASN A 66 -3.34 -0.52 8.21
CA ASN A 66 -4.59 -1.02 7.64
C ASN A 66 -4.82 -0.37 6.27
N LEU A 67 -4.65 -1.15 5.22
CA LEU A 67 -4.86 -0.74 3.83
C LEU A 67 -6.03 -1.50 3.20
N SER A 68 -6.92 -2.07 4.02
CA SER A 68 -8.04 -2.85 3.50
C SER A 68 -8.90 -1.99 2.58
N GLY A 69 -9.20 -2.52 1.40
CA GLY A 69 -10.01 -1.81 0.40
C GLY A 69 -9.39 -0.55 -0.17
N ALA A 70 -8.13 -0.26 0.13
CA ALA A 70 -7.45 0.93 -0.41
C ALA A 70 -7.16 0.76 -1.91
N ASP A 71 -7.11 1.87 -2.62
CA ASP A 71 -6.70 1.91 -4.01
C ASP A 71 -5.20 2.23 -4.08
N LEU A 72 -4.40 1.22 -4.42
CA LEU A 72 -2.96 1.32 -4.61
C LEU A 72 -2.58 1.04 -6.07
N SER A 73 -3.55 1.15 -6.98
CA SER A 73 -3.26 0.93 -8.40
C SER A 73 -2.17 1.89 -8.88
N TYR A 74 -1.22 1.35 -9.64
CA TYR A 74 -0.08 2.11 -10.16
C TYR A 74 0.83 2.72 -9.09
N ALA A 75 0.66 2.36 -7.83
CA ALA A 75 1.53 2.87 -6.76
C ALA A 75 2.95 2.31 -6.91
N GLU A 76 3.93 3.11 -6.51
CA GLU A 76 5.33 2.72 -6.52
C GLU A 76 5.72 2.29 -5.10
N LEU A 77 5.87 0.97 -4.89
CA LEU A 77 6.06 0.39 -3.56
C LEU A 77 7.41 -0.30 -3.37
N ARG A 78 8.37 -0.12 -4.27
CA ARG A 78 9.68 -0.77 -4.12
C ARG A 78 10.28 -0.43 -2.75
N TRP A 79 10.78 -1.46 -2.08
CA TRP A 79 11.39 -1.37 -0.74
C TRP A 79 10.42 -0.93 0.37
N ALA A 80 9.13 -0.79 0.09
CA ALA A 80 8.16 -0.50 1.14
C ALA A 80 8.08 -1.67 2.13
N GLU A 81 7.89 -1.34 3.40
CA GLU A 81 7.80 -2.33 4.48
C GLU A 81 6.34 -2.56 4.82
N LEU A 82 5.77 -3.63 4.28
CA LEU A 82 4.37 -4.00 4.49
C LEU A 82 4.22 -5.18 5.47
N PHE A 83 5.20 -5.36 6.37
CA PHE A 83 5.13 -6.41 7.38
C PHE A 83 3.82 -6.32 8.16
N ASP A 84 3.10 -7.43 8.21
CA ASP A 84 1.84 -7.54 8.97
C ASP A 84 0.76 -6.52 8.58
N ALA A 85 0.89 -5.91 7.42
CA ALA A 85 -0.12 -4.96 6.93
C ALA A 85 -1.37 -5.69 6.46
N ASN A 86 -2.51 -5.04 6.62
CA ASN A 86 -3.77 -5.56 6.10
C ASN A 86 -4.07 -4.92 4.74
N LEU A 87 -3.94 -5.70 3.68
CA LEU A 87 -4.22 -5.29 2.31
C LEU A 87 -5.43 -6.04 1.74
N SER A 88 -6.26 -6.62 2.61
CA SER A 88 -7.42 -7.38 2.14
C SER A 88 -8.33 -6.52 1.29
N GLY A 89 -8.70 -7.03 0.12
CA GLY A 89 -9.56 -6.32 -0.83
C GLY A 89 -8.93 -5.08 -1.46
N ALA A 90 -7.64 -4.82 -1.24
CA ALA A 90 -6.98 -3.66 -1.83
C ALA A 90 -6.78 -3.83 -3.33
N ASN A 91 -6.81 -2.72 -4.05
CA ASN A 91 -6.47 -2.72 -5.47
C ASN A 91 -4.99 -2.38 -5.63
N LEU A 92 -4.22 -3.39 -6.03
CA LEU A 92 -2.77 -3.27 -6.31
C LEU A 92 -2.49 -3.48 -7.80
N SER A 93 -3.50 -3.33 -8.66
CA SER A 93 -3.31 -3.54 -10.09
C SER A 93 -2.25 -2.58 -10.63
N HIS A 94 -1.33 -3.13 -11.41
CA HIS A 94 -0.23 -2.39 -12.02
C HIS A 94 0.71 -1.69 -11.03
N ALA A 95 0.65 -2.06 -9.75
CA ALA A 95 1.57 -1.51 -8.74
C ALA A 95 2.97 -2.10 -8.94
N GLN A 96 3.99 -1.33 -8.56
CA GLN A 96 5.37 -1.79 -8.56
C GLN A 96 5.68 -2.41 -7.20
N LEU A 97 5.80 -3.73 -7.18
CA LEU A 97 5.94 -4.51 -5.94
C LEU A 97 7.28 -5.22 -5.82
N ARG A 98 8.22 -5.03 -6.76
CA ARG A 98 9.53 -5.67 -6.64
C ARG A 98 10.22 -5.18 -5.37
N GLU A 99 10.82 -6.13 -4.66
CA GLU A 99 11.59 -5.87 -3.45
C GLU A 99 10.76 -5.28 -2.31
N VAL A 100 9.43 -5.41 -2.35
CA VAL A 100 8.56 -5.06 -1.24
C VAL A 100 8.65 -6.14 -0.16
N TYR A 101 8.55 -5.75 1.10
CA TYR A 101 8.57 -6.67 2.24
C TYR A 101 7.14 -6.97 2.65
N LEU A 102 6.71 -8.23 2.43
CA LEU A 102 5.30 -8.65 2.61
C LEU A 102 5.10 -9.67 3.72
N ARG A 103 6.12 -10.00 4.52
CA ARG A 103 5.97 -11.05 5.54
C ARG A 103 4.80 -10.71 6.47
N GLY A 104 3.88 -11.68 6.62
CA GLY A 104 2.72 -11.52 7.48
C GLY A 104 1.61 -10.65 6.90
N ALA A 105 1.78 -10.11 5.70
CA ALA A 105 0.75 -9.27 5.08
C ALA A 105 -0.47 -10.09 4.68
N ASN A 106 -1.64 -9.47 4.77
CA ASN A 106 -2.89 -10.07 4.33
C ASN A 106 -3.29 -9.46 2.99
N LEU A 107 -3.17 -10.26 1.92
CA LEU A 107 -3.57 -9.88 0.55
C LEU A 107 -4.82 -10.64 0.11
N SER A 108 -5.59 -11.19 1.04
CA SER A 108 -6.79 -11.93 0.67
C SER A 108 -7.74 -11.02 -0.11
N HIS A 109 -8.26 -11.53 -1.22
CA HIS A 109 -9.18 -10.82 -2.11
C HIS A 109 -8.60 -9.53 -2.72
N ALA A 110 -7.29 -9.31 -2.62
CA ALA A 110 -6.64 -8.16 -3.27
C ALA A 110 -6.56 -8.37 -4.78
N ASN A 111 -6.53 -7.29 -5.53
CA ASN A 111 -6.33 -7.33 -6.98
C ASN A 111 -4.87 -6.97 -7.30
N LEU A 112 -4.13 -7.96 -7.80
CA LEU A 112 -2.72 -7.80 -8.18
C LEU A 112 -2.54 -7.84 -9.70
N GLU A 113 -3.62 -7.74 -10.48
CA GLU A 113 -3.53 -7.86 -11.94
C GLU A 113 -2.55 -6.84 -12.50
N GLY A 114 -1.61 -7.32 -13.31
CA GLY A 114 -0.59 -6.47 -13.92
C GLY A 114 0.46 -5.92 -12.97
N ALA A 115 0.43 -6.30 -11.68
CA ALA A 115 1.44 -5.84 -10.75
C ALA A 115 2.82 -6.37 -11.14
N ASP A 116 3.84 -5.53 -10.97
CA ASP A 116 5.23 -5.90 -11.26
C ASP A 116 5.84 -6.58 -10.04
N VAL A 117 6.02 -7.89 -10.13
CA VAL A 117 6.60 -8.72 -9.07
C VAL A 117 7.75 -9.53 -9.64
N ALA A 118 8.73 -9.87 -8.78
CA ALA A 118 9.79 -10.76 -9.17
C ALA A 118 9.27 -12.20 -9.26
N PRO A 119 9.85 -13.05 -10.14
CA PRO A 119 9.46 -14.45 -10.19
C PRO A 119 9.54 -15.12 -8.82
N GLY A 120 8.45 -15.76 -8.41
CA GLY A 120 8.36 -16.45 -7.13
C GLY A 120 8.18 -15.56 -5.91
N GLN A 121 8.18 -14.25 -6.07
CA GLN A 121 8.10 -13.32 -4.93
C GLN A 121 6.89 -13.58 -4.03
N LEU A 122 5.73 -13.86 -4.61
CA LEU A 122 4.51 -14.08 -3.86
C LEU A 122 4.38 -15.50 -3.30
N SER A 123 5.29 -16.41 -3.63
CA SER A 123 5.25 -17.78 -3.15
C SER A 123 6.28 -18.07 -2.06
N TRP A 124 7.18 -17.16 -1.76
CA TRP A 124 8.25 -17.38 -0.78
C TRP A 124 7.80 -17.12 0.66
N GLU A 125 6.81 -16.31 0.85
CA GLU A 125 6.39 -15.86 2.18
C GLU A 125 5.33 -16.81 2.73
N ALA A 126 5.77 -17.76 3.57
CA ALA A 126 4.86 -18.77 4.13
C ALA A 126 3.70 -18.15 4.93
N THR A 127 3.88 -16.93 5.44
CA THR A 127 2.87 -16.23 6.23
C THR A 127 2.02 -15.28 5.41
N LEU A 128 2.27 -15.17 4.10
CA LEU A 128 1.51 -14.30 3.20
C LEU A 128 0.13 -14.92 2.93
N GLN A 129 -0.92 -14.16 3.13
CA GLN A 129 -2.30 -14.61 2.88
C GLN A 129 -2.75 -14.12 1.52
N LEU A 130 -3.12 -15.05 0.64
CA LEU A 130 -3.50 -14.74 -0.75
C LEU A 130 -4.89 -15.29 -1.12
N GLU A 131 -5.64 -15.80 -0.16
CA GLU A 131 -6.95 -16.39 -0.46
C GLU A 131 -7.82 -15.44 -1.27
N GLY A 132 -8.31 -15.91 -2.41
CA GLY A 132 -9.20 -15.12 -3.27
C GLY A 132 -8.54 -13.96 -3.98
N ALA A 133 -7.23 -13.79 -3.88
CA ALA A 133 -6.53 -12.71 -4.58
C ALA A 133 -6.52 -12.95 -6.08
N THR A 134 -6.58 -11.87 -6.86
CA THR A 134 -6.32 -11.91 -8.30
C THR A 134 -4.82 -11.71 -8.47
N MET A 135 -4.16 -12.70 -9.08
CA MET A 135 -2.71 -12.72 -9.23
C MET A 135 -2.27 -11.83 -10.39
N PRO A 136 -0.96 -11.52 -10.52
CA PRO A 136 -0.48 -10.61 -11.56
C PRO A 136 -0.85 -11.03 -12.99
N ASP A 137 -1.02 -12.33 -13.25
CA ASP A 137 -1.44 -12.84 -14.57
C ASP A 137 -2.96 -12.84 -14.76
N GLY A 138 -3.71 -12.32 -13.82
CA GLY A 138 -5.16 -12.26 -13.84
C GLY A 138 -5.85 -13.51 -13.29
N SER A 139 -5.10 -14.55 -12.93
CA SER A 139 -5.68 -15.77 -12.36
C SER A 139 -6.09 -15.56 -10.91
N LYS A 140 -7.03 -16.36 -10.44
CA LYS A 140 -7.52 -16.27 -9.07
C LYS A 140 -6.74 -17.26 -8.20
N HIS A 141 -6.25 -16.80 -7.06
CA HIS A 141 -5.61 -17.67 -6.08
C HIS A 141 -6.70 -18.39 -5.29
N ALA A 142 -6.53 -19.69 -5.17
CA ALA A 142 -7.50 -20.53 -4.45
C ALA A 142 -7.48 -20.26 -2.93
#